data_93126d4fe25ae2c58bedd92a1869c128
#
_entry.id   93126d4fe25ae2c58bedd92a1869c128
#
_cell.length_a   1.000
_cell.length_b   1.000
_cell.length_c   1.000
_cell.angle_alpha   90.00
_cell.angle_beta   90.00
_cell.angle_gamma   90.00
#
_symmetry.space_group_name_H-M   'P 1'
#
loop_
_entity.id
_entity.type
_entity.pdbx_description
1 polymer ?
#
loop_
_entity_poly.entity_id
_entity_poly.type
_entity_poly.pdbx_seq_one_letter_code
_entity_poly.pdbx_strand_id
1 'polypeptide(L)'
;MSSCASIRRHNEQRAACIPPEKLKEDVDYAYLKLQKMHPQLYWYISKQELDHKFDSLKQTFDQPLTPLQFYFKLQPVIADVREGHLALRIPRKKFTKKEIKKLEHKKGMFSRFEYYIKGDRLFIVENKDSIEGIQPGSEILSINQIPVSEYLKKYRDLISSDGYNTTFQSYFLKDVFFNFYTAENGFTDSAVIETVYNGQKHIYTLHRESKTKNDLEKDKEQEKRTSEKKVNDYVAFSNSYNRNFKFLDQDSTTAYLKVKSFSRDHSDQFYKETFIKIKNAKAKYLIIDVRNNYGGSLHEINNLYSYLAAEPFVLIKPSQLTSRLSPLKTNYFRKSNALQYAFKSLAYPTYVFSQTFSTYKKDGKIYYKMKADKPTRPNKDAFQGKVFVLINGGSFSASSIITAKLKYDKRAILVGEETGGANDGTVAGFYSYQKLPNSKINLPIGLLLVQPNIDFLNTKRGVVPDVVIPESMQDIINKKDPQLEWIKSEIAKEKEIIR
;
A
#
# COMPACT_ATOMS: atom_id res chain seq x y z
N MET A 1 -10.58 2.69 26.94
CA MET A 1 -9.29 2.26 27.56
C MET A 1 -9.30 0.75 27.70
N SER A 2 -8.37 0.04 27.04
CA SER A 2 -8.24 -1.40 27.30
C SER A 2 -7.61 -1.58 28.68
N SER A 3 -8.28 -2.26 29.60
CA SER A 3 -7.70 -2.59 30.92
C SER A 3 -6.49 -3.54 30.73
N CYS A 4 -5.53 -3.55 31.67
CA CYS A 4 -4.40 -4.49 31.64
C CYS A 4 -4.87 -5.94 31.57
N ALA A 5 -6.00 -6.30 32.17
CA ALA A 5 -6.63 -7.62 32.06
C ALA A 5 -7.04 -7.97 30.62
N SER A 6 -7.57 -6.99 29.84
CA SER A 6 -7.94 -7.18 28.45
C SER A 6 -6.72 -7.42 27.56
N ILE A 7 -5.60 -6.71 27.82
CA ILE A 7 -4.33 -6.91 27.09
C ILE A 7 -3.74 -8.27 27.41
N ARG A 8 -3.71 -8.66 28.69
CA ARG A 8 -3.22 -9.97 29.15
C ARG A 8 -4.00 -11.10 28.48
N ARG A 9 -5.34 -11.08 28.56
CA ARG A 9 -6.21 -12.09 27.92
C ARG A 9 -6.00 -12.16 26.41
N HIS A 10 -5.83 -11.01 25.74
CA HIS A 10 -5.51 -10.97 24.32
C HIS A 10 -4.18 -11.68 24.02
N ASN A 11 -3.14 -11.42 24.80
CA ASN A 11 -1.83 -12.00 24.58
C ASN A 11 -1.81 -13.50 24.89
N GLU A 12 -2.53 -13.95 25.93
CA GLU A 12 -2.73 -15.36 26.25
C GLU A 12 -3.42 -16.10 25.08
N GLN A 13 -4.48 -15.53 24.51
CA GLN A 13 -5.15 -16.08 23.32
C GLN A 13 -4.22 -16.17 22.10
N ARG A 14 -3.23 -15.26 21.98
CA ARG A 14 -2.24 -15.27 20.90
C ARG A 14 -1.12 -16.27 21.10
N ALA A 15 -0.86 -16.68 22.33
CA ALA A 15 0.13 -17.68 22.67
C ALA A 15 -0.46 -19.11 22.74
N ALA A 16 -1.78 -19.24 22.90
CA ALA A 16 -2.44 -20.52 23.01
C ALA A 16 -2.41 -21.29 21.69
N CYS A 17 -2.04 -22.57 21.75
CA CYS A 17 -2.09 -23.48 20.62
C CYS A 17 -3.53 -23.91 20.31
N ILE A 18 -3.86 -24.01 19.05
CA ILE A 18 -5.16 -24.36 18.49
C ILE A 18 -5.06 -25.76 17.90
N PRO A 19 -5.93 -26.71 18.29
CA PRO A 19 -5.92 -28.06 17.75
C PRO A 19 -6.10 -28.11 16.22
N PRO A 20 -5.55 -29.11 15.52
CA PRO A 20 -5.63 -29.27 14.06
C PRO A 20 -7.05 -29.14 13.50
N GLU A 21 -8.04 -29.79 14.12
CA GLU A 21 -9.43 -29.75 13.64
C GLU A 21 -10.02 -28.33 13.68
N LYS A 22 -9.67 -27.55 14.71
CA LYS A 22 -10.09 -26.15 14.82
C LYS A 22 -9.37 -25.23 13.82
N LEU A 23 -8.15 -25.56 13.42
CA LEU A 23 -7.45 -24.84 12.34
C LEU A 23 -8.10 -25.13 10.98
N LYS A 24 -8.49 -26.39 10.72
CA LYS A 24 -9.24 -26.76 9.50
C LYS A 24 -10.59 -26.04 9.41
N GLU A 25 -11.34 -25.94 10.53
CA GLU A 25 -12.58 -25.13 10.58
C GLU A 25 -12.32 -23.65 10.20
N ASP A 26 -11.23 -23.06 10.65
CA ASP A 26 -10.85 -21.68 10.30
C ASP A 26 -10.53 -21.54 8.80
N VAL A 27 -9.86 -22.50 8.19
CA VAL A 27 -9.57 -22.55 6.75
C VAL A 27 -10.87 -22.63 5.95
N ASP A 28 -11.77 -23.56 6.30
CA ASP A 28 -13.06 -23.71 5.63
C ASP A 28 -13.91 -22.43 5.76
N TYR A 29 -13.91 -21.83 6.95
CA TYR A 29 -14.60 -20.54 7.16
C TYR A 29 -14.02 -19.42 6.29
N ALA A 30 -12.69 -19.29 6.21
CA ALA A 30 -12.05 -18.29 5.39
C ALA A 30 -12.43 -18.44 3.92
N TYR A 31 -12.33 -19.66 3.38
CA TYR A 31 -12.63 -19.94 1.99
C TYR A 31 -14.12 -19.72 1.67
N LEU A 32 -15.03 -20.19 2.53
CA LEU A 32 -16.46 -19.95 2.38
C LEU A 32 -16.79 -18.44 2.35
N LYS A 33 -16.12 -17.63 3.18
CA LYS A 33 -16.32 -16.17 3.18
C LYS A 33 -15.80 -15.51 1.92
N LEU A 34 -14.66 -15.95 1.41
CA LEU A 34 -14.14 -15.49 0.12
C LEU A 34 -15.12 -15.80 -1.02
N GLN A 35 -15.59 -17.03 -1.12
CA GLN A 35 -16.58 -17.44 -2.13
C GLN A 35 -17.87 -16.62 -2.09
N LYS A 36 -18.35 -16.26 -0.88
CA LYS A 36 -19.61 -15.50 -0.69
C LYS A 36 -19.48 -14.00 -0.87
N MET A 37 -18.27 -13.45 -0.76
CA MET A 37 -18.11 -11.99 -0.64
C MET A 37 -17.21 -11.37 -1.69
N HIS A 38 -16.20 -12.09 -2.18
CA HIS A 38 -15.22 -11.54 -3.11
C HIS A 38 -15.82 -11.54 -4.54
N PRO A 39 -15.97 -10.38 -5.22
CA PRO A 39 -16.70 -10.30 -6.49
C PRO A 39 -15.98 -10.96 -7.67
N GLN A 40 -14.65 -11.19 -7.57
CA GLN A 40 -13.83 -11.79 -8.64
C GLN A 40 -12.79 -12.75 -8.04
N LEU A 41 -13.24 -13.71 -7.19
CA LEU A 41 -12.34 -14.62 -6.48
C LEU A 41 -11.45 -15.45 -7.43
N TYR A 42 -11.99 -15.78 -8.60
CA TYR A 42 -11.34 -16.65 -9.57
C TYR A 42 -10.80 -15.88 -10.79
N TRP A 43 -10.42 -14.61 -10.60
CA TRP A 43 -9.92 -13.77 -11.70
C TRP A 43 -8.54 -14.18 -12.19
N TYR A 44 -7.67 -14.51 -11.24
CA TYR A 44 -6.27 -14.83 -11.52
C TYR A 44 -5.89 -16.29 -11.25
N ILE A 45 -6.72 -17.03 -10.57
CA ILE A 45 -6.54 -18.45 -10.24
C ILE A 45 -7.84 -19.19 -10.52
N SER A 46 -7.78 -20.41 -11.07
CA SER A 46 -8.99 -21.21 -11.28
C SER A 46 -9.59 -21.67 -9.97
N LYS A 47 -10.92 -21.95 -10.00
CA LYS A 47 -11.58 -22.50 -8.81
C LYS A 47 -10.94 -23.82 -8.37
N GLN A 48 -10.64 -24.71 -9.33
CA GLN A 48 -10.05 -26.01 -9.06
C GLN A 48 -8.65 -25.89 -8.39
N GLU A 49 -7.80 -25.00 -8.87
CA GLU A 49 -6.49 -24.74 -8.27
C GLU A 49 -6.62 -24.18 -6.86
N LEU A 50 -7.56 -23.24 -6.65
CA LEU A 50 -7.76 -22.64 -5.33
C LEU A 50 -8.36 -23.66 -4.34
N ASP A 51 -9.34 -24.49 -4.77
CA ASP A 51 -9.87 -25.61 -3.98
C ASP A 51 -8.71 -26.53 -3.52
N HIS A 52 -7.87 -26.95 -4.48
CA HIS A 52 -6.72 -27.83 -4.18
C HIS A 52 -5.74 -27.19 -3.17
N LYS A 53 -5.45 -25.90 -3.28
CA LYS A 53 -4.57 -25.21 -2.34
C LYS A 53 -5.14 -25.16 -0.91
N PHE A 54 -6.42 -24.88 -0.76
CA PHE A 54 -7.08 -24.89 0.55
C PHE A 54 -7.15 -26.30 1.13
N ASP A 55 -7.44 -27.33 0.32
CA ASP A 55 -7.48 -28.72 0.76
C ASP A 55 -6.08 -29.24 1.14
N SER A 56 -5.07 -28.96 0.33
CA SER A 56 -3.67 -29.29 0.62
C SER A 56 -3.19 -28.64 1.92
N LEU A 57 -3.56 -27.36 2.14
CA LEU A 57 -3.23 -26.69 3.40
C LEU A 57 -3.81 -27.42 4.62
N LYS A 58 -5.07 -27.86 4.56
CA LYS A 58 -5.73 -28.58 5.67
C LYS A 58 -5.01 -29.88 6.01
N GLN A 59 -4.41 -30.56 5.03
CA GLN A 59 -3.65 -31.79 5.23
C GLN A 59 -2.32 -31.57 5.98
N THR A 60 -1.80 -30.34 6.00
CA THR A 60 -0.56 -29.98 6.72
C THR A 60 -0.74 -29.76 8.23
N PHE A 61 -1.97 -29.84 8.73
CA PHE A 61 -2.24 -29.66 10.16
C PHE A 61 -2.29 -31.02 10.86
N ASP A 62 -1.16 -31.41 11.41
CA ASP A 62 -0.94 -32.63 12.17
C ASP A 62 -0.71 -32.36 13.67
N GLN A 63 -0.40 -31.13 14.04
CA GLN A 63 -0.14 -30.69 15.40
C GLN A 63 -0.79 -29.34 15.72
N PRO A 64 -1.03 -29.02 17.00
CA PRO A 64 -1.55 -27.72 17.41
C PRO A 64 -0.61 -26.58 17.04
N LEU A 65 -1.16 -25.47 16.54
CA LEU A 65 -0.41 -24.27 16.16
C LEU A 65 -0.90 -23.04 16.91
N THR A 66 0.02 -22.12 17.20
CA THR A 66 -0.35 -20.78 17.64
C THR A 66 -1.00 -19.99 16.50
N PRO A 67 -1.80 -18.95 16.79
CA PRO A 67 -2.35 -18.08 15.75
C PRO A 67 -1.32 -17.49 14.78
N LEU A 68 -0.10 -17.21 15.27
CA LEU A 68 0.97 -16.70 14.42
C LEU A 68 1.52 -17.77 13.46
N GLN A 69 1.76 -18.98 13.95
CA GLN A 69 2.19 -20.11 13.11
C GLN A 69 1.13 -20.45 12.06
N PHE A 70 -0.14 -20.44 12.45
CA PHE A 70 -1.26 -20.62 11.52
C PHE A 70 -1.35 -19.50 10.48
N TYR A 71 -1.11 -18.23 10.87
CA TYR A 71 -1.03 -17.11 9.94
C TYR A 71 0.02 -17.36 8.85
N PHE A 72 1.23 -17.80 9.21
CA PHE A 72 2.29 -18.08 8.25
C PHE A 72 1.97 -19.23 7.29
N LYS A 73 1.05 -20.14 7.66
CA LYS A 73 0.58 -21.22 6.77
C LYS A 73 -0.61 -20.79 5.90
N LEU A 74 -1.58 -20.03 6.44
CA LEU A 74 -2.79 -19.66 5.72
C LEU A 74 -2.58 -18.46 4.78
N GLN A 75 -1.77 -17.47 5.19
CA GLN A 75 -1.59 -16.24 4.41
C GLN A 75 -1.01 -16.47 3.00
N PRO A 76 -0.05 -17.38 2.74
CA PRO A 76 0.38 -17.70 1.38
C PRO A 76 -0.76 -18.18 0.48
N VAL A 77 -1.66 -19.03 0.99
CA VAL A 77 -2.83 -19.51 0.23
C VAL A 77 -3.82 -18.36 -0.07
N ILE A 78 -3.98 -17.44 0.88
CA ILE A 78 -4.77 -16.22 0.66
C ILE A 78 -4.10 -15.32 -0.41
N ALA A 79 -2.78 -15.20 -0.40
CA ALA A 79 -2.03 -14.40 -1.36
C ALA A 79 -2.11 -14.99 -2.79
N ASP A 80 -2.29 -16.29 -2.92
CA ASP A 80 -2.48 -16.98 -4.21
C ASP A 80 -3.79 -16.61 -4.94
N VAL A 81 -4.74 -15.95 -4.26
CA VAL A 81 -5.89 -15.30 -4.92
C VAL A 81 -5.41 -14.18 -5.86
N ARG A 82 -4.21 -13.66 -5.65
CA ARG A 82 -3.55 -12.61 -6.44
C ARG A 82 -4.35 -11.31 -6.49
N GLU A 83 -4.88 -10.93 -5.34
CA GLU A 83 -5.59 -9.66 -5.13
C GLU A 83 -4.89 -8.88 -4.02
N GLY A 84 -4.22 -7.79 -4.37
CA GLY A 84 -3.30 -7.08 -3.49
C GLY A 84 -3.91 -6.45 -2.24
N HIS A 85 -5.24 -6.27 -2.21
CA HIS A 85 -5.96 -5.78 -1.03
C HIS A 85 -6.45 -6.91 -0.11
N LEU A 86 -6.27 -8.17 -0.49
CA LEU A 86 -6.70 -9.34 0.27
C LEU A 86 -5.53 -9.91 1.08
N ALA A 87 -5.51 -9.64 2.37
CA ALA A 87 -4.51 -10.20 3.28
C ALA A 87 -5.05 -10.34 4.69
N LEU A 88 -4.70 -11.45 5.35
CA LEU A 88 -4.93 -11.64 6.77
C LEU A 88 -4.22 -10.56 7.60
N ARG A 89 -4.82 -10.16 8.71
CA ARG A 89 -4.15 -9.28 9.67
C ARG A 89 -3.24 -10.10 10.57
N ILE A 90 -1.93 -9.79 10.52
CA ILE A 90 -0.94 -10.49 11.35
C ILE A 90 -1.33 -10.45 12.83
N PRO A 91 -1.32 -11.59 13.54
CA PRO A 91 -1.66 -11.64 14.95
C PRO A 91 -0.51 -11.09 15.81
N ARG A 92 -0.56 -9.81 16.17
CA ARG A 92 0.49 -9.14 16.97
C ARG A 92 0.15 -9.15 18.46
N LYS A 93 1.19 -9.24 19.30
CA LYS A 93 1.11 -8.96 20.75
C LYS A 93 0.63 -7.51 20.94
N LYS A 94 -0.21 -7.29 21.97
CA LYS A 94 -0.54 -5.95 22.44
C LYS A 94 0.37 -5.58 23.61
N PHE A 95 0.79 -4.32 23.62
CA PHE A 95 1.64 -3.77 24.69
C PHE A 95 0.79 -2.94 25.65
N THR A 96 1.16 -2.98 26.93
CA THR A 96 0.64 -2.07 27.95
C THR A 96 1.16 -0.66 27.70
N LYS A 97 0.51 0.34 28.27
CA LYS A 97 0.98 1.74 28.21
C LYS A 97 2.42 1.89 28.72
N LYS A 98 2.79 1.15 29.78
CA LYS A 98 4.16 1.16 30.35
C LYS A 98 5.18 0.58 29.36
N GLU A 99 4.85 -0.55 28.70
CA GLU A 99 5.71 -1.14 27.66
C GLU A 99 5.85 -0.21 26.46
N ILE A 100 4.74 0.40 25.99
CA ILE A 100 4.76 1.37 24.88
C ILE A 100 5.68 2.52 25.23
N LYS A 101 5.50 3.16 26.39
CA LYS A 101 6.35 4.27 26.83
C LYS A 101 7.83 3.89 26.89
N LYS A 102 8.16 2.67 27.35
CA LYS A 102 9.54 2.16 27.34
C LYS A 102 10.10 2.01 25.93
N LEU A 103 9.27 1.55 24.96
CA LEU A 103 9.67 1.37 23.57
C LEU A 103 9.81 2.71 22.82
N GLU A 104 8.96 3.70 23.11
CA GLU A 104 9.00 5.04 22.50
C GLU A 104 10.30 5.80 22.82
N HIS A 105 10.94 5.49 23.94
CA HIS A 105 12.23 6.05 24.33
C HIS A 105 13.44 5.32 23.71
N LYS A 106 13.20 4.28 22.90
CA LYS A 106 14.26 3.51 22.24
C LYS A 106 14.16 3.64 20.72
N LYS A 107 15.33 3.67 20.04
CA LYS A 107 15.41 3.51 18.58
C LYS A 107 15.32 2.02 18.23
N GLY A 108 14.58 1.70 17.18
CA GLY A 108 14.58 0.35 16.63
C GLY A 108 15.92 0.03 15.97
N MET A 109 16.50 -1.15 16.24
CA MET A 109 17.82 -1.50 15.71
C MET A 109 17.87 -1.51 14.17
N PHE A 110 16.78 -1.91 13.53
CA PHE A 110 16.68 -1.97 12.06
C PHE A 110 16.09 -0.69 11.43
N SER A 111 15.41 0.17 12.18
CA SER A 111 14.85 1.44 11.67
C SER A 111 15.91 2.51 11.38
N ARG A 112 17.15 2.22 11.73
CA ARG A 112 18.34 3.10 11.55
C ARG A 112 18.88 3.03 10.13
N PHE A 113 18.36 2.13 9.28
CA PHE A 113 18.78 1.93 7.90
C PHE A 113 17.62 2.10 6.93
N GLU A 114 17.96 2.45 5.69
CA GLU A 114 17.11 2.23 4.53
C GLU A 114 17.59 1.00 3.77
N TYR A 115 16.65 0.31 3.15
CA TYR A 115 16.92 -0.98 2.53
C TYR A 115 16.53 -1.02 1.06
N TYR A 116 17.24 -1.86 0.31
CA TYR A 116 16.92 -2.23 -1.06
C TYR A 116 16.88 -3.75 -1.18
N ILE A 117 15.84 -4.28 -1.85
CA ILE A 117 15.70 -5.71 -2.09
C ILE A 117 15.86 -5.98 -3.58
N LYS A 118 16.80 -6.87 -3.93
CA LYS A 118 16.99 -7.37 -5.30
C LYS A 118 17.00 -8.90 -5.29
N GLY A 119 15.93 -9.52 -5.83
CA GLY A 119 15.75 -10.97 -5.70
C GLY A 119 15.70 -11.39 -4.24
N ASP A 120 16.54 -12.35 -3.86
CA ASP A 120 16.64 -12.87 -2.49
C ASP A 120 17.81 -12.25 -1.69
N ARG A 121 18.19 -11.01 -2.03
CA ARG A 121 19.26 -10.25 -1.39
C ARG A 121 18.74 -8.95 -0.80
N LEU A 122 19.19 -8.61 0.41
CA LEU A 122 18.83 -7.41 1.17
C LEU A 122 20.07 -6.54 1.35
N PHE A 123 20.00 -5.30 0.88
CA PHE A 123 21.08 -4.33 0.95
C PHE A 123 20.71 -3.16 1.84
N ILE A 124 21.69 -2.62 2.56
CA ILE A 124 21.60 -1.35 3.26
C ILE A 124 21.98 -0.25 2.24
N VAL A 125 21.07 0.69 1.98
CA VAL A 125 21.33 1.81 1.04
C VAL A 125 21.54 3.14 1.76
N GLU A 126 21.10 3.26 3.00
CA GLU A 126 21.38 4.41 3.87
C GLU A 126 21.59 3.95 5.31
N ASN A 127 22.63 4.49 5.96
CA ASN A 127 22.91 4.33 7.39
C ASN A 127 22.63 5.67 8.08
N LYS A 128 21.41 5.84 8.61
CA LYS A 128 20.91 7.12 9.16
C LYS A 128 21.63 7.59 10.41
N ASP A 129 22.10 6.65 11.22
CA ASP A 129 22.77 6.94 12.50
C ASP A 129 24.29 6.82 12.41
N SER A 130 24.83 6.66 11.18
CA SER A 130 26.28 6.54 10.93
C SER A 130 26.96 5.46 11.79
N ILE A 131 26.30 4.28 11.91
CA ILE A 131 26.88 3.16 12.65
C ILE A 131 28.21 2.79 12.02
N GLU A 132 29.26 2.81 12.82
CA GLU A 132 30.63 2.57 12.36
C GLU A 132 30.77 1.22 11.66
N GLY A 133 31.48 1.21 10.54
CA GLY A 133 31.76 0.01 9.75
C GLY A 133 30.66 -0.40 8.76
N ILE A 134 29.40 0.03 8.92
CA ILE A 134 28.32 -0.32 8.01
C ILE A 134 28.19 0.74 6.91
N GLN A 135 28.55 0.38 5.69
CA GLN A 135 28.53 1.27 4.53
C GLN A 135 27.26 1.07 3.68
N PRO A 136 26.72 2.14 3.04
CA PRO A 136 25.75 2.00 1.97
C PRO A 136 26.27 1.07 0.87
N GLY A 137 25.47 0.11 0.43
CA GLY A 137 25.85 -0.98 -0.47
C GLY A 137 26.18 -2.29 0.25
N SER A 138 26.26 -2.32 1.59
CA SER A 138 26.44 -3.56 2.35
C SER A 138 25.23 -4.49 2.16
N GLU A 139 25.48 -5.74 1.79
CA GLU A 139 24.47 -6.80 1.77
C GLU A 139 24.38 -7.47 3.14
N ILE A 140 23.17 -7.68 3.65
CA ILE A 140 22.93 -8.47 4.85
C ILE A 140 22.78 -9.93 4.44
N LEU A 141 23.71 -10.78 4.88
CA LEU A 141 23.73 -12.21 4.57
C LEU A 141 22.86 -13.03 5.53
N SER A 142 22.96 -12.72 6.82
CA SER A 142 22.19 -13.42 7.86
C SER A 142 21.77 -12.47 8.99
N ILE A 143 20.70 -12.87 9.70
CA ILE A 143 20.26 -12.25 10.96
C ILE A 143 20.16 -13.37 11.99
N ASN A 144 20.90 -13.25 13.10
CA ASN A 144 20.99 -14.28 14.14
C ASN A 144 21.29 -15.68 13.53
N GLN A 145 22.26 -15.75 12.62
CA GLN A 145 22.74 -16.96 11.92
C GLN A 145 21.74 -17.56 10.89
N ILE A 146 20.53 -17.01 10.75
CA ILE A 146 19.57 -17.46 9.74
C ILE A 146 19.79 -16.63 8.46
N PRO A 147 19.97 -17.26 7.29
CA PRO A 147 20.14 -16.59 6.02
C PRO A 147 18.98 -15.61 5.71
N VAL A 148 19.30 -14.40 5.28
CA VAL A 148 18.28 -13.41 4.91
C VAL A 148 17.42 -13.88 3.73
N SER A 149 17.99 -14.67 2.82
CA SER A 149 17.25 -15.26 1.70
C SER A 149 16.08 -16.15 2.14
N GLU A 150 16.18 -16.87 3.25
CA GLU A 150 15.08 -17.67 3.81
C GLU A 150 13.94 -16.77 4.30
N TYR A 151 14.26 -15.68 5.02
CA TYR A 151 13.27 -14.70 5.44
C TYR A 151 12.61 -14.01 4.23
N LEU A 152 13.41 -13.59 3.23
CA LEU A 152 12.89 -12.92 2.06
C LEU A 152 11.93 -13.80 1.27
N LYS A 153 12.27 -15.07 1.04
CA LYS A 153 11.40 -16.05 0.38
C LYS A 153 10.10 -16.22 1.16
N LYS A 154 10.20 -16.54 2.46
CA LYS A 154 9.04 -16.72 3.35
C LYS A 154 8.13 -15.51 3.40
N TYR A 155 8.69 -14.30 3.55
CA TYR A 155 7.88 -13.09 3.71
C TYR A 155 7.30 -12.59 2.39
N ARG A 156 7.96 -12.87 1.25
CA ARG A 156 7.41 -12.59 -0.07
C ARG A 156 6.12 -13.36 -0.32
N ASP A 157 6.05 -14.61 0.08
CA ASP A 157 4.86 -15.46 -0.05
C ASP A 157 3.68 -14.95 0.80
N LEU A 158 3.93 -14.10 1.80
CA LEU A 158 2.87 -13.46 2.60
C LEU A 158 2.25 -12.24 1.91
N ILE A 159 2.87 -11.72 0.85
CA ILE A 159 2.44 -10.46 0.23
C ILE A 159 1.56 -10.76 -0.97
N SER A 160 0.27 -10.42 -0.82
CA SER A 160 -0.67 -10.42 -1.92
C SER A 160 -0.30 -9.32 -2.93
N SER A 161 -0.35 -9.63 -4.21
CA SER A 161 -0.14 -8.69 -5.31
C SER A 161 -1.25 -8.84 -6.33
N ASP A 162 -1.57 -7.78 -7.08
CA ASP A 162 -2.61 -7.85 -8.10
C ASP A 162 -2.10 -8.63 -9.33
N GLY A 163 -2.80 -9.72 -9.67
CA GLY A 163 -2.49 -10.54 -10.82
C GLY A 163 -1.12 -11.21 -10.74
N TYR A 164 -0.43 -11.26 -11.88
CA TYR A 164 0.91 -11.86 -12.00
C TYR A 164 2.03 -10.80 -11.89
N ASN A 165 1.72 -9.64 -11.35
CA ASN A 165 2.69 -8.60 -11.06
C ASN A 165 3.61 -9.00 -9.90
N THR A 166 4.92 -8.83 -10.08
CA THR A 166 5.95 -9.13 -9.08
C THR A 166 6.64 -7.88 -8.52
N THR A 167 6.46 -6.72 -9.17
CA THR A 167 7.13 -5.49 -8.76
C THR A 167 6.65 -5.00 -7.40
N PHE A 168 5.33 -5.07 -7.11
CA PHE A 168 4.75 -4.68 -5.85
C PHE A 168 5.38 -5.40 -4.64
N GLN A 169 5.59 -6.72 -4.77
CA GLN A 169 6.13 -7.51 -3.67
C GLN A 169 7.49 -6.99 -3.18
N SER A 170 8.39 -6.64 -4.10
CA SER A 170 9.72 -6.11 -3.74
C SER A 170 9.64 -4.73 -3.08
N TYR A 171 8.80 -3.83 -3.63
CA TYR A 171 8.59 -2.48 -3.07
C TYR A 171 7.91 -2.51 -1.71
N PHE A 172 6.89 -3.36 -1.53
CA PHE A 172 6.19 -3.47 -0.26
C PHE A 172 6.99 -4.23 0.79
N LEU A 173 7.70 -5.30 0.38
CA LEU A 173 8.47 -6.13 1.30
C LEU A 173 9.58 -5.33 2.02
N LYS A 174 10.28 -4.43 1.32
CA LYS A 174 11.31 -3.58 1.96
C LYS A 174 10.75 -2.77 3.13
N ASP A 175 9.51 -2.30 3.02
CA ASP A 175 8.85 -1.48 4.05
C ASP A 175 8.31 -2.31 5.23
N VAL A 176 8.00 -3.59 4.99
CA VAL A 176 7.37 -4.46 5.99
C VAL A 176 8.23 -5.62 6.47
N PHE A 177 9.42 -5.83 5.90
CA PHE A 177 10.32 -6.95 6.21
C PHE A 177 10.57 -7.08 7.72
N PHE A 178 11.01 -6.00 8.36
CA PHE A 178 11.28 -6.02 9.79
C PHE A 178 10.01 -6.03 10.67
N ASN A 179 8.85 -5.73 10.10
CA ASN A 179 7.57 -5.95 10.76
C ASN A 179 7.23 -7.45 10.84
N PHE A 180 7.50 -8.20 9.76
CA PHE A 180 7.36 -9.66 9.76
C PHE A 180 8.41 -10.32 10.64
N TYR A 181 9.67 -9.89 10.52
CA TYR A 181 10.76 -10.37 11.37
C TYR A 181 10.45 -10.20 12.87
N THR A 182 10.01 -9.00 13.25
CA THR A 182 9.65 -8.72 14.66
C THR A 182 8.41 -9.49 15.11
N ALA A 183 7.45 -9.75 14.23
CA ALA A 183 6.27 -10.55 14.57
C ALA A 183 6.64 -12.01 14.82
N GLU A 184 7.59 -12.56 14.06
CA GLU A 184 8.07 -13.94 14.16
C GLU A 184 9.05 -14.13 15.32
N ASN A 185 10.04 -13.25 15.45
CA ASN A 185 11.15 -13.41 16.40
C ASN A 185 10.94 -12.62 17.71
N GLY A 186 9.86 -11.84 17.79
CA GLY A 186 9.56 -11.01 18.96
C GLY A 186 10.36 -9.71 19.00
N PHE A 187 10.14 -8.95 20.07
CA PHE A 187 10.87 -7.70 20.36
C PHE A 187 12.13 -8.05 21.15
N THR A 188 13.28 -8.13 20.46
CA THR A 188 14.59 -8.33 21.07
C THR A 188 15.31 -6.99 21.27
N ASP A 189 16.21 -6.92 22.26
CA ASP A 189 17.03 -5.73 22.52
C ASP A 189 18.31 -5.73 21.66
N SER A 190 18.69 -6.85 21.05
CA SER A 190 19.81 -6.97 20.12
C SER A 190 19.56 -7.99 19.02
N ALA A 191 20.30 -7.87 17.92
CA ALA A 191 20.39 -8.85 16.85
C ALA A 191 21.80 -8.84 16.27
N VAL A 192 22.31 -10.02 15.91
CA VAL A 192 23.60 -10.17 15.20
C VAL A 192 23.30 -10.20 13.70
N ILE A 193 23.97 -9.36 12.94
CA ILE A 193 23.90 -9.39 11.46
C ILE A 193 25.29 -9.72 10.88
N GLU A 194 25.32 -10.61 9.90
CA GLU A 194 26.47 -10.79 9.03
C GLU A 194 26.24 -10.02 7.75
N THR A 195 27.21 -9.23 7.36
CA THR A 195 27.15 -8.43 6.12
C THR A 195 28.36 -8.70 5.24
N VAL A 196 28.23 -8.37 3.95
CA VAL A 196 29.36 -8.32 3.02
C VAL A 196 29.39 -6.97 2.31
N TYR A 197 30.58 -6.35 2.28
CA TYR A 197 30.84 -5.13 1.55
C TYR A 197 32.19 -5.23 0.85
N ASN A 198 32.25 -4.95 -0.47
CA ASN A 198 33.45 -5.11 -1.30
C ASN A 198 34.16 -6.47 -1.14
N GLY A 199 33.37 -7.57 -1.02
CA GLY A 199 33.88 -8.93 -0.85
C GLY A 199 34.35 -9.28 0.57
N GLN A 200 34.40 -8.33 1.50
CA GLN A 200 34.76 -8.56 2.89
C GLN A 200 33.53 -8.79 3.76
N LYS A 201 33.57 -9.84 4.58
CA LYS A 201 32.53 -10.18 5.54
C LYS A 201 32.78 -9.49 6.87
N HIS A 202 31.71 -8.98 7.47
CA HIS A 202 31.70 -8.36 8.77
C HIS A 202 30.52 -8.82 9.61
N ILE A 203 30.72 -8.92 10.92
CA ILE A 203 29.66 -9.27 11.87
C ILE A 203 29.44 -8.08 12.80
N TYR A 204 28.18 -7.66 12.92
CA TYR A 204 27.80 -6.56 13.80
C TYR A 204 26.70 -7.03 14.76
N THR A 205 26.81 -6.58 16.02
CA THR A 205 25.70 -6.70 16.98
C THR A 205 24.97 -5.38 17.05
N LEU A 206 23.76 -5.36 16.49
CA LEU A 206 22.89 -4.20 16.56
C LEU A 206 22.12 -4.20 17.88
N HIS A 207 22.08 -3.07 18.55
CA HIS A 207 21.34 -2.88 19.81
C HIS A 207 20.22 -1.85 19.65
N ARG A 208 19.15 -2.01 20.46
CA ARG A 208 18.17 -0.93 20.67
C ARG A 208 18.79 0.12 21.58
N GLU A 209 19.03 1.29 21.05
CA GLU A 209 19.60 2.40 21.79
C GLU A 209 18.53 3.30 22.38
N SER A 210 18.85 3.95 23.50
CA SER A 210 18.02 5.00 24.04
C SER A 210 18.05 6.23 23.14
N LYS A 211 16.92 6.86 22.90
CA LYS A 211 16.84 8.12 22.17
C LYS A 211 17.59 9.20 22.94
N THR A 212 18.38 9.98 22.23
CA THR A 212 19.08 11.15 22.77
C THR A 212 18.08 12.27 23.09
N LYS A 213 18.50 13.30 23.83
CA LYS A 213 17.67 14.50 24.04
C LYS A 213 17.24 15.13 22.73
N ASN A 214 18.18 15.21 21.75
CA ASN A 214 17.91 15.74 20.41
C ASN A 214 16.88 14.90 19.64
N ASP A 215 16.92 13.57 19.73
CA ASP A 215 15.90 12.71 19.14
C ASP A 215 14.51 12.96 19.73
N LEU A 216 14.43 13.10 21.07
CA LEU A 216 13.18 13.37 21.77
C LEU A 216 12.64 14.79 21.48
N GLU A 217 13.50 15.75 21.28
CA GLU A 217 13.13 17.11 20.85
C GLU A 217 12.60 17.10 19.42
N LYS A 218 13.26 16.40 18.51
CA LYS A 218 12.76 16.20 17.13
C LYS A 218 11.38 15.52 17.11
N ASP A 219 11.15 14.50 17.94
CA ASP A 219 9.85 13.85 18.06
C ASP A 219 8.77 14.82 18.55
N LYS A 220 9.07 15.63 19.58
CA LYS A 220 8.16 16.66 20.10
C LYS A 220 7.87 17.76 19.07
N GLU A 221 8.88 18.23 18.36
CA GLU A 221 8.68 19.18 17.27
C GLU A 221 7.83 18.58 16.15
N GLN A 222 8.00 17.30 15.85
CA GLN A 222 7.20 16.59 14.88
C GLN A 222 5.74 16.47 15.32
N GLU A 223 5.49 16.13 16.59
CA GLU A 223 4.15 16.13 17.18
C GLU A 223 3.52 17.53 17.18
N LYS A 224 4.28 18.57 17.54
CA LYS A 224 3.83 19.97 17.50
C LYS A 224 3.51 20.41 16.07
N ARG A 225 4.39 20.12 15.11
CA ARG A 225 4.15 20.37 13.68
C ARG A 225 2.90 19.67 13.18
N THR A 226 2.60 18.47 13.68
CA THR A 226 1.39 17.72 13.35
C THR A 226 0.14 18.39 13.87
N SER A 227 0.18 18.94 15.07
CA SER A 227 -0.97 19.64 15.69
C SER A 227 -1.26 21.00 15.02
N GLU A 228 -0.21 21.72 14.61
CA GLU A 228 -0.30 23.03 13.96
C GLU A 228 -0.64 22.91 12.47
N LYS A 229 -0.27 21.78 11.80
CA LYS A 229 -0.38 21.58 10.36
C LYS A 229 -1.53 20.67 9.94
N LYS A 230 -2.56 20.50 10.75
CA LYS A 230 -3.82 19.85 10.32
C LYS A 230 -4.43 20.48 9.05
N VAL A 231 -3.98 21.65 8.67
CA VAL A 231 -4.44 22.42 7.51
C VAL A 231 -3.66 22.09 6.23
N ASN A 232 -2.46 21.50 6.34
CA ASN A 232 -1.59 21.23 5.20
C ASN A 232 -1.33 19.73 5.13
N ASP A 233 -1.67 19.06 4.10
CA ASP A 233 -1.30 17.73 3.55
C ASP A 233 -0.14 16.95 4.22
N TYR A 234 0.19 17.30 5.47
CA TYR A 234 1.34 16.79 6.21
C TYR A 234 1.04 15.44 6.85
N VAL A 235 1.90 14.47 6.58
CA VAL A 235 1.86 13.12 7.17
C VAL A 235 2.92 13.03 8.25
N ALA A 236 2.49 13.03 9.52
CA ALA A 236 3.38 12.97 10.67
C ALA A 236 4.30 11.74 10.64
N PHE A 237 3.75 10.58 10.29
CA PHE A 237 4.49 9.32 10.25
C PHE A 237 5.72 9.37 9.33
N SER A 238 5.62 10.05 8.18
CA SER A 238 6.71 10.16 7.20
C SER A 238 7.43 11.50 7.22
N ASN A 239 7.11 12.38 8.20
CA ASN A 239 7.63 13.75 8.29
C ASN A 239 7.61 14.49 6.93
N SER A 240 6.55 14.31 6.17
CA SER A 240 6.46 14.80 4.80
C SER A 240 5.04 15.20 4.42
N TYR A 241 4.91 15.93 3.33
CA TYR A 241 3.60 16.27 2.77
C TYR A 241 3.11 15.15 1.83
N ASN A 242 1.78 14.90 1.81
CA ASN A 242 1.17 13.98 0.85
C ASN A 242 1.38 14.45 -0.59
N ARG A 243 1.36 15.77 -0.80
CA ARG A 243 1.54 16.40 -2.10
C ARG A 243 2.56 17.52 -2.01
N ASN A 244 3.41 17.61 -3.03
CA ASN A 244 4.39 18.67 -3.17
C ASN A 244 4.37 19.19 -4.60
N PHE A 245 4.45 20.50 -4.73
CA PHE A 245 4.50 21.19 -6.01
C PHE A 245 5.68 22.14 -6.08
N LYS A 246 6.37 22.16 -7.23
CA LYS A 246 7.43 23.13 -7.57
C LYS A 246 7.59 23.27 -9.07
N PHE A 247 8.17 24.37 -9.52
CA PHE A 247 8.75 24.44 -10.87
C PHE A 247 10.20 23.93 -10.83
N LEU A 248 10.63 23.25 -11.91
CA LEU A 248 11.98 22.66 -12.00
C LEU A 248 12.98 23.59 -12.68
N ASP A 249 12.51 24.57 -13.43
CA ASP A 249 13.28 25.52 -14.19
C ASP A 249 12.98 26.97 -13.76
N GLN A 250 13.91 27.88 -14.05
CA GLN A 250 13.77 29.29 -13.66
C GLN A 250 12.65 30.01 -14.44
N ASP A 251 12.38 29.58 -15.66
CA ASP A 251 11.33 30.14 -16.53
C ASP A 251 9.94 29.58 -16.20
N SER A 252 9.82 28.70 -15.20
CA SER A 252 8.58 28.08 -14.74
C SER A 252 7.80 27.33 -15.85
N THR A 253 8.49 26.88 -16.89
CA THR A 253 7.87 26.14 -17.99
C THR A 253 7.60 24.69 -17.68
N THR A 254 8.33 24.10 -16.68
CA THR A 254 8.22 22.71 -16.25
C THR A 254 7.73 22.61 -14.81
N ALA A 255 6.50 22.20 -14.64
CA ALA A 255 5.86 21.93 -13.36
C ALA A 255 6.14 20.50 -12.88
N TYR A 256 6.42 20.30 -11.59
CA TYR A 256 6.59 19.01 -10.95
C TYR A 256 5.62 18.85 -9.77
N LEU A 257 4.81 17.82 -9.82
CA LEU A 257 3.81 17.47 -8.81
C LEU A 257 4.09 16.08 -8.25
N LYS A 258 4.59 16.00 -7.01
CA LYS A 258 4.72 14.73 -6.28
C LYS A 258 3.44 14.44 -5.50
N VAL A 259 2.86 13.25 -5.69
CA VAL A 259 1.70 12.76 -4.95
C VAL A 259 2.09 11.46 -4.25
N LYS A 260 2.30 11.49 -2.94
CA LYS A 260 2.72 10.32 -2.14
C LYS A 260 1.55 9.43 -1.73
N SER A 261 0.35 10.00 -1.61
CA SER A 261 -0.86 9.27 -1.27
C SER A 261 -2.07 10.02 -1.79
N PHE A 262 -3.04 9.30 -2.32
CA PHE A 262 -4.33 9.85 -2.69
C PHE A 262 -5.26 9.94 -1.47
N SER A 263 -4.81 10.66 -0.45
CA SER A 263 -5.59 11.03 0.73
C SER A 263 -6.50 12.19 0.41
N ARG A 264 -7.79 12.08 0.75
CA ARG A 264 -8.78 13.12 0.43
C ARG A 264 -8.56 14.45 1.17
N ASP A 265 -7.80 14.43 2.25
CA ASP A 265 -7.56 15.61 3.08
C ASP A 265 -6.94 16.74 2.26
N HIS A 266 -7.58 17.91 2.26
CA HIS A 266 -7.16 19.14 1.55
C HIS A 266 -6.82 19.00 0.05
N SER A 267 -7.07 17.83 -0.57
CA SER A 267 -6.71 17.58 -1.97
C SER A 267 -7.35 18.53 -2.96
N ASP A 268 -8.62 18.85 -2.77
CA ASP A 268 -9.38 19.70 -3.69
C ASP A 268 -8.80 21.13 -3.73
N GLN A 269 -8.47 21.68 -2.57
CA GLN A 269 -7.84 23.00 -2.47
C GLN A 269 -6.42 22.97 -3.03
N PHE A 270 -5.63 21.94 -2.69
CA PHE A 270 -4.27 21.83 -3.18
C PHE A 270 -4.20 21.76 -4.71
N TYR A 271 -5.01 20.91 -5.35
CA TYR A 271 -5.03 20.84 -6.81
C TYR A 271 -5.51 22.14 -7.44
N LYS A 272 -6.56 22.76 -6.91
CA LYS A 272 -7.04 24.07 -7.39
C LYS A 272 -5.92 25.11 -7.39
N GLU A 273 -5.23 25.30 -6.27
CA GLU A 273 -4.14 26.28 -6.15
C GLU A 273 -2.96 25.93 -7.06
N THR A 274 -2.61 24.65 -7.14
CA THR A 274 -1.49 24.18 -7.98
C THR A 274 -1.75 24.43 -9.45
N PHE A 275 -2.94 24.07 -9.96
CA PHE A 275 -3.24 24.22 -11.38
C PHE A 275 -3.47 25.68 -11.78
N ILE A 276 -3.93 26.55 -10.86
CA ILE A 276 -3.92 28.00 -11.07
C ILE A 276 -2.48 28.52 -11.23
N LYS A 277 -1.53 28.07 -10.38
CA LYS A 277 -0.11 28.46 -10.51
C LYS A 277 0.49 28.00 -11.84
N ILE A 278 0.23 26.76 -12.24
CA ILE A 278 0.67 26.17 -13.52
C ILE A 278 0.14 27.02 -14.70
N LYS A 279 -1.15 27.36 -14.68
CA LYS A 279 -1.80 28.18 -15.70
C LYS A 279 -1.21 29.60 -15.79
N ASN A 280 -1.05 30.25 -14.63
CA ASN A 280 -0.50 31.61 -14.58
C ASN A 280 0.95 31.66 -15.05
N ALA A 281 1.74 30.62 -14.78
CA ALA A 281 3.10 30.49 -15.28
C ALA A 281 3.17 30.11 -16.76
N LYS A 282 2.04 29.78 -17.40
CA LYS A 282 1.99 29.28 -18.78
C LYS A 282 2.91 28.07 -18.99
N ALA A 283 2.99 27.17 -17.99
CA ALA A 283 3.83 25.99 -18.07
C ALA A 283 3.46 25.14 -19.29
N LYS A 284 4.48 24.59 -19.95
CA LYS A 284 4.33 23.72 -21.14
C LYS A 284 4.39 22.24 -20.80
N TYR A 285 5.08 21.90 -19.71
CA TYR A 285 5.33 20.54 -19.26
C TYR A 285 4.87 20.34 -17.81
N LEU A 286 4.24 19.18 -17.55
CA LEU A 286 3.85 18.75 -16.22
C LEU A 286 4.37 17.36 -15.96
N ILE A 287 5.14 17.18 -14.89
CA ILE A 287 5.63 15.90 -14.40
C ILE A 287 4.84 15.55 -13.15
N ILE A 288 4.11 14.43 -13.17
CA ILE A 288 3.39 13.90 -12.01
C ILE A 288 4.15 12.69 -11.49
N ASP A 289 4.59 12.70 -10.23
CA ASP A 289 5.31 11.59 -9.62
C ASP A 289 4.41 10.85 -8.63
N VAL A 290 3.99 9.63 -8.99
CA VAL A 290 3.21 8.70 -8.15
C VAL A 290 4.02 7.46 -7.76
N ARG A 291 5.34 7.51 -7.85
CA ARG A 291 6.20 6.45 -7.34
C ARG A 291 6.03 6.29 -5.83
N ASN A 292 5.94 5.03 -5.36
CA ASN A 292 5.67 4.67 -3.96
C ASN A 292 4.34 5.21 -3.41
N ASN A 293 3.37 5.50 -4.27
CA ASN A 293 2.02 5.88 -3.89
C ASN A 293 1.12 4.64 -3.87
N TYR A 294 0.85 4.10 -2.70
CA TYR A 294 0.00 2.91 -2.52
C TYR A 294 -1.50 3.15 -2.76
N GLY A 295 -1.87 4.30 -3.32
CA GLY A 295 -3.23 4.60 -3.72
C GLY A 295 -4.01 5.47 -2.73
N GLY A 296 -5.33 5.27 -2.68
CA GLY A 296 -6.23 6.04 -1.82
C GLY A 296 -7.61 6.28 -2.43
N SER A 297 -8.06 7.52 -2.40
CA SER A 297 -9.43 7.91 -2.75
C SER A 297 -9.69 7.98 -4.26
N LEU A 298 -10.74 7.30 -4.72
CA LEU A 298 -11.24 7.43 -6.09
C LEU A 298 -11.74 8.85 -6.40
N HIS A 299 -12.28 9.56 -5.40
CA HIS A 299 -12.67 10.96 -5.56
C HIS A 299 -11.47 11.82 -5.94
N GLU A 300 -10.36 11.61 -5.29
CA GLU A 300 -9.15 12.41 -5.52
C GLU A 300 -8.53 12.15 -6.89
N ILE A 301 -8.42 10.88 -7.30
CA ILE A 301 -7.89 10.58 -8.64
C ILE A 301 -8.84 11.08 -9.74
N ASN A 302 -10.16 11.08 -9.50
CA ASN A 302 -11.13 11.66 -10.43
C ASN A 302 -10.99 13.19 -10.52
N ASN A 303 -10.74 13.85 -9.37
CA ASN A 303 -10.47 15.27 -9.32
C ASN A 303 -9.16 15.64 -10.02
N LEU A 304 -8.05 14.93 -9.70
CA LEU A 304 -6.77 15.14 -10.40
C LEU A 304 -6.91 14.92 -11.91
N TYR A 305 -7.60 13.85 -12.33
CA TYR A 305 -7.81 13.56 -13.73
C TYR A 305 -8.59 14.69 -14.44
N SER A 306 -9.55 15.36 -13.76
CA SER A 306 -10.29 16.48 -14.32
C SER A 306 -9.40 17.67 -14.69
N TYR A 307 -8.26 17.85 -14.01
CA TYR A 307 -7.26 18.86 -14.36
C TYR A 307 -6.31 18.43 -15.50
N LEU A 308 -6.41 17.19 -15.95
CA LEU A 308 -5.57 16.64 -17.03
C LEU A 308 -6.38 16.33 -18.29
N ALA A 309 -7.68 16.16 -18.17
CA ALA A 309 -8.56 15.82 -19.27
C ALA A 309 -8.75 17.00 -20.24
N ALA A 310 -8.77 16.72 -21.54
CA ALA A 310 -9.15 17.67 -22.58
C ALA A 310 -10.66 17.65 -22.86
N GLU A 311 -11.27 16.46 -22.69
CA GLU A 311 -12.67 16.18 -23.02
C GLU A 311 -13.40 15.56 -21.82
N PRO A 312 -14.75 15.56 -21.80
CA PRO A 312 -15.52 14.83 -20.78
C PRO A 312 -15.10 13.36 -20.71
N PHE A 313 -14.94 12.86 -19.52
CA PHE A 313 -14.44 11.50 -19.29
C PHE A 313 -15.24 10.72 -18.23
N VAL A 314 -15.12 9.41 -18.24
CA VAL A 314 -15.53 8.50 -17.16
C VAL A 314 -14.27 7.80 -16.67
N LEU A 315 -13.95 7.92 -15.38
CA LEU A 315 -12.69 7.42 -14.84
C LEU A 315 -12.70 5.89 -14.65
N ILE A 316 -13.78 5.35 -14.08
CA ILE A 316 -13.92 3.91 -13.80
C ILE A 316 -15.19 3.33 -14.42
N LYS A 317 -15.14 2.04 -14.72
CA LYS A 317 -16.34 1.27 -15.07
C LYS A 317 -17.28 1.16 -13.87
N PRO A 318 -18.59 0.87 -14.06
CA PRO A 318 -19.49 0.59 -12.95
C PRO A 318 -18.92 -0.50 -12.02
N SER A 319 -18.86 -0.21 -10.71
CA SER A 319 -18.22 -1.10 -9.72
C SER A 319 -19.13 -2.25 -9.35
N GLN A 320 -18.70 -3.49 -9.63
CA GLN A 320 -19.48 -4.70 -9.43
C GLN A 320 -19.43 -5.19 -7.97
N LEU A 321 -20.56 -5.73 -7.50
CA LEU A 321 -20.77 -6.39 -6.21
C LEU A 321 -21.21 -7.85 -6.38
N THR A 322 -21.02 -8.69 -5.35
CA THR A 322 -21.60 -10.06 -5.32
C THR A 322 -23.10 -10.06 -5.02
N SER A 323 -23.61 -9.10 -4.27
CA SER A 323 -25.04 -8.99 -3.93
C SER A 323 -25.42 -7.55 -3.60
N ARG A 324 -26.74 -7.22 -3.67
CA ARG A 324 -27.28 -5.92 -3.25
C ARG A 324 -27.03 -5.62 -1.77
N LEU A 325 -26.88 -6.67 -0.95
CA LEU A 325 -26.61 -6.56 0.48
C LEU A 325 -25.11 -6.47 0.81
N SER A 326 -24.21 -6.55 -0.20
CA SER A 326 -22.76 -6.45 0.05
C SER A 326 -22.36 -5.19 0.82
N PRO A 327 -22.90 -3.98 0.54
CA PRO A 327 -22.55 -2.78 1.32
C PRO A 327 -22.94 -2.89 2.82
N LEU A 328 -23.96 -3.67 3.16
CA LEU A 328 -24.39 -3.90 4.54
C LEU A 328 -23.49 -4.89 5.29
N LYS A 329 -22.67 -5.68 4.57
CA LYS A 329 -21.67 -6.59 5.18
C LYS A 329 -20.43 -5.85 5.68
N THR A 330 -20.32 -4.56 5.45
CA THR A 330 -19.30 -3.72 6.09
C THR A 330 -19.54 -3.67 7.59
N ASN A 331 -18.48 -3.65 8.37
CA ASN A 331 -18.60 -3.62 9.82
C ASN A 331 -18.95 -2.19 10.30
N TYR A 332 -20.19 -1.74 10.06
CA TYR A 332 -20.69 -0.39 10.33
C TYR A 332 -20.40 0.09 11.76
N PHE A 333 -20.56 -0.80 12.75
CA PHE A 333 -20.30 -0.51 14.16
C PHE A 333 -18.84 -0.68 14.59
N ARG A 334 -17.94 -1.06 13.68
CA ARG A 334 -16.54 -1.33 14.03
C ARG A 334 -15.85 -0.08 14.57
N LYS A 335 -15.01 -0.26 15.62
CA LYS A 335 -14.27 0.82 16.31
C LYS A 335 -15.15 1.91 16.94
N SER A 336 -16.44 1.67 17.16
CA SER A 336 -17.31 2.61 17.84
C SER A 336 -17.14 2.51 19.36
N ASN A 337 -17.04 3.66 20.04
CA ASN A 337 -17.22 3.74 21.48
C ASN A 337 -18.73 3.68 21.83
N ALA A 338 -19.10 3.63 23.10
CA ALA A 338 -20.49 3.47 23.53
C ALA A 338 -21.42 4.57 22.97
N LEU A 339 -20.97 5.83 23.00
CA LEU A 339 -21.75 6.97 22.48
C LEU A 339 -21.91 6.88 20.96
N GLN A 340 -20.82 6.61 20.24
CA GLN A 340 -20.86 6.42 18.79
C GLN A 340 -21.70 5.20 18.39
N TYR A 341 -21.70 4.14 19.20
CA TYR A 341 -22.56 2.97 18.98
C TYR A 341 -24.04 3.35 19.07
N ALA A 342 -24.44 4.11 20.11
CA ALA A 342 -25.80 4.59 20.27
C ALA A 342 -26.25 5.46 19.07
N PHE A 343 -25.45 6.46 18.69
CA PHE A 343 -25.76 7.29 17.52
C PHE A 343 -25.84 6.49 16.23
N LYS A 344 -24.91 5.58 15.99
CA LYS A 344 -24.94 4.69 14.82
C LYS A 344 -26.15 3.77 14.81
N SER A 345 -26.61 3.31 15.98
CA SER A 345 -27.82 2.48 16.09
C SER A 345 -29.07 3.24 15.65
N LEU A 346 -29.19 4.51 16.04
CA LEU A 346 -30.29 5.38 15.57
C LEU A 346 -30.20 5.67 14.07
N ALA A 347 -29.00 5.87 13.54
CA ALA A 347 -28.78 6.15 12.12
C ALA A 347 -28.80 4.86 11.24
N TYR A 348 -28.81 3.67 11.83
CA TYR A 348 -28.68 2.42 11.08
C TYR A 348 -29.81 2.17 10.06
N PRO A 349 -31.10 2.43 10.35
CA PRO A 349 -32.17 2.28 9.35
C PRO A 349 -31.95 3.17 8.12
N THR A 350 -31.57 4.44 8.32
CA THR A 350 -31.24 5.37 7.24
C THR A 350 -30.03 4.91 6.44
N TYR A 351 -29.00 4.38 7.12
CA TYR A 351 -27.85 3.76 6.46
C TYR A 351 -28.26 2.57 5.58
N VAL A 352 -29.05 1.64 6.09
CA VAL A 352 -29.54 0.47 5.34
C VAL A 352 -30.33 0.93 4.11
N PHE A 353 -31.25 1.85 4.28
CA PHE A 353 -32.03 2.43 3.18
C PHE A 353 -31.11 3.04 2.13
N SER A 354 -30.21 3.93 2.52
CA SER A 354 -29.24 4.57 1.63
C SER A 354 -28.40 3.55 0.84
N GLN A 355 -27.87 2.53 1.51
CA GLN A 355 -27.03 1.50 0.87
C GLN A 355 -27.85 0.66 -0.13
N THR A 356 -29.11 0.32 0.19
CA THR A 356 -29.98 -0.44 -0.72
C THR A 356 -30.24 0.33 -2.02
N PHE A 357 -30.52 1.64 -1.94
CA PHE A 357 -30.73 2.49 -3.11
C PHE A 357 -29.45 2.87 -3.85
N SER A 358 -28.29 2.68 -3.22
CA SER A 358 -27.00 2.86 -3.87
C SER A 358 -26.59 1.69 -4.77
N THR A 359 -27.40 0.61 -4.81
CA THR A 359 -27.16 -0.55 -5.68
C THR A 359 -28.19 -0.63 -6.80
N TYR A 360 -27.80 -1.18 -7.95
CA TYR A 360 -28.70 -1.48 -9.06
C TYR A 360 -28.28 -2.76 -9.77
N LYS A 361 -29.22 -3.37 -10.53
CA LYS A 361 -28.97 -4.55 -11.35
C LYS A 361 -28.98 -4.15 -12.82
N LYS A 362 -27.98 -4.59 -13.56
CA LYS A 362 -27.87 -4.43 -15.02
C LYS A 362 -27.21 -5.69 -15.60
N ASP A 363 -27.78 -6.25 -16.67
CA ASP A 363 -27.23 -7.43 -17.39
C ASP A 363 -26.89 -8.60 -16.45
N GLY A 364 -27.80 -8.91 -15.51
CA GLY A 364 -27.63 -9.97 -14.52
C GLY A 364 -26.66 -9.67 -13.37
N LYS A 365 -25.85 -8.63 -13.48
CA LYS A 365 -24.83 -8.21 -12.50
C LYS A 365 -25.36 -7.10 -11.57
N ILE A 366 -24.76 -6.99 -10.39
CA ILE A 366 -25.10 -6.00 -9.37
C ILE A 366 -23.96 -4.99 -9.28
N TYR A 367 -24.34 -3.72 -9.29
CA TYR A 367 -23.39 -2.61 -9.27
C TYR A 367 -23.69 -1.64 -8.13
N TYR A 368 -22.64 -0.93 -7.70
CA TYR A 368 -22.73 0.17 -6.75
C TYR A 368 -22.56 1.51 -7.46
N LYS A 369 -23.43 2.48 -7.16
CA LYS A 369 -23.38 3.83 -7.75
C LYS A 369 -22.22 4.63 -7.16
N MET A 370 -21.30 5.08 -7.99
CA MET A 370 -20.16 5.91 -7.59
C MET A 370 -20.13 7.20 -8.43
N LYS A 371 -19.51 8.26 -7.90
CA LYS A 371 -19.30 9.48 -8.70
C LYS A 371 -18.30 9.27 -9.83
N ALA A 372 -17.25 8.48 -9.57
CA ALA A 372 -16.19 8.24 -10.54
C ALA A 372 -16.62 7.37 -11.75
N ASP A 373 -17.80 6.71 -11.71
CA ASP A 373 -18.41 5.99 -12.82
C ASP A 373 -19.36 6.86 -13.66
N LYS A 374 -19.40 8.18 -13.39
CA LYS A 374 -20.24 9.15 -14.11
C LYS A 374 -19.39 10.06 -14.98
N PRO A 375 -19.96 10.58 -16.08
CA PRO A 375 -19.31 11.58 -16.89
C PRO A 375 -18.88 12.79 -16.04
N THR A 376 -17.59 13.11 -16.08
CA THR A 376 -16.98 14.26 -15.39
C THR A 376 -16.45 15.21 -16.47
N ARG A 377 -16.73 16.50 -16.33
CA ARG A 377 -16.18 17.54 -17.23
C ARG A 377 -14.75 17.89 -16.83
N PRO A 378 -13.89 18.24 -17.80
CA PRO A 378 -12.61 18.85 -17.50
C PRO A 378 -12.74 20.06 -16.59
N ASN A 379 -11.77 20.28 -15.72
CA ASN A 379 -11.72 21.49 -14.92
C ASN A 379 -11.44 22.70 -15.83
N LYS A 380 -11.98 23.88 -15.50
CA LYS A 380 -11.73 25.13 -16.25
C LYS A 380 -10.25 25.55 -16.30
N ASP A 381 -9.45 25.06 -15.36
CA ASP A 381 -8.02 25.28 -15.26
C ASP A 381 -7.23 24.03 -15.64
N ALA A 382 -7.82 23.15 -16.48
CA ALA A 382 -7.17 21.92 -16.93
C ALA A 382 -5.92 22.23 -17.77
N PHE A 383 -4.85 21.51 -17.46
CA PHE A 383 -3.56 21.64 -18.13
C PHE A 383 -3.60 20.96 -19.51
N GLN A 384 -3.25 21.69 -20.56
CA GLN A 384 -3.29 21.21 -21.94
C GLN A 384 -1.91 20.89 -22.51
N GLY A 385 -0.83 21.18 -21.78
CA GLY A 385 0.53 20.88 -22.22
C GLY A 385 0.88 19.39 -22.11
N LYS A 386 2.14 19.06 -22.36
CA LYS A 386 2.67 17.70 -22.31
C LYS A 386 2.78 17.18 -20.88
N VAL A 387 2.29 15.98 -20.63
CA VAL A 387 2.30 15.35 -19.30
C VAL A 387 3.21 14.11 -19.30
N PHE A 388 4.09 14.04 -18.31
CA PHE A 388 4.85 12.85 -17.96
C PHE A 388 4.38 12.33 -16.60
N VAL A 389 4.37 11.01 -16.42
CA VAL A 389 4.04 10.39 -15.13
C VAL A 389 5.12 9.40 -14.72
N LEU A 390 5.71 9.63 -13.56
CA LEU A 390 6.70 8.74 -12.95
C LEU A 390 5.97 7.66 -12.15
N ILE A 391 6.24 6.40 -12.49
CA ILE A 391 5.63 5.21 -11.87
C ILE A 391 6.68 4.18 -11.47
N ASN A 392 6.35 3.33 -10.47
CA ASN A 392 7.16 2.18 -10.08
C ASN A 392 6.30 1.08 -9.41
N GLY A 393 6.91 -0.01 -8.95
CA GLY A 393 6.23 -1.10 -8.26
C GLY A 393 5.47 -0.69 -6.99
N GLY A 394 5.77 0.48 -6.41
CA GLY A 394 5.01 1.09 -5.32
C GLY A 394 3.80 1.91 -5.77
N SER A 395 3.58 2.11 -7.08
CA SER A 395 2.36 2.74 -7.60
C SER A 395 1.23 1.70 -7.62
N PHE A 396 0.31 1.78 -6.64
CA PHE A 396 -0.65 0.70 -6.39
C PHE A 396 -2.09 1.24 -6.25
N SER A 397 -3.10 0.39 -6.49
CA SER A 397 -4.52 0.72 -6.27
C SER A 397 -4.96 1.95 -7.09
N ALA A 398 -5.40 3.05 -6.46
CA ALA A 398 -5.82 4.27 -7.13
C ALA A 398 -4.74 4.85 -8.06
N SER A 399 -3.44 4.68 -7.72
CA SER A 399 -2.32 5.09 -8.59
C SER A 399 -2.31 4.30 -9.89
N SER A 400 -2.55 2.98 -9.84
CA SER A 400 -2.62 2.16 -11.06
C SER A 400 -3.86 2.49 -11.89
N ILE A 401 -5.01 2.78 -11.24
CA ILE A 401 -6.24 3.14 -11.95
C ILE A 401 -6.07 4.43 -12.76
N ILE A 402 -5.53 5.49 -12.14
CA ILE A 402 -5.34 6.76 -12.85
C ILE A 402 -4.26 6.65 -13.94
N THR A 403 -3.17 5.93 -13.68
CA THR A 403 -2.08 5.76 -14.68
C THR A 403 -2.52 4.89 -15.86
N ALA A 404 -3.31 3.83 -15.62
CA ALA A 404 -3.94 3.04 -16.68
C ALA A 404 -4.82 3.92 -17.58
N LYS A 405 -5.65 4.77 -16.99
CA LYS A 405 -6.53 5.69 -17.74
C LYS A 405 -5.74 6.73 -18.52
N LEU A 406 -4.72 7.36 -17.91
CA LEU A 406 -3.85 8.34 -18.57
C LEU A 406 -3.10 7.74 -19.75
N LYS A 407 -2.61 6.50 -19.62
CA LYS A 407 -1.95 5.78 -20.72
C LYS A 407 -2.92 5.43 -21.84
N TYR A 408 -4.07 4.86 -21.50
CA TYR A 408 -5.10 4.47 -22.49
C TYR A 408 -5.57 5.66 -23.32
N ASP A 409 -5.85 6.80 -22.66
CA ASP A 409 -6.27 8.02 -23.32
C ASP A 409 -5.11 8.77 -24.02
N LYS A 410 -3.89 8.22 -24.00
CA LYS A 410 -2.66 8.83 -24.54
C LYS A 410 -2.44 10.25 -24.00
N ARG A 411 -2.91 10.49 -22.76
CA ARG A 411 -2.83 11.83 -22.15
C ARG A 411 -1.48 12.10 -21.50
N ALA A 412 -0.74 11.05 -21.15
CA ALA A 412 0.58 11.17 -20.53
C ALA A 412 1.55 10.10 -21.06
N ILE A 413 2.84 10.43 -21.00
CA ILE A 413 3.94 9.49 -21.21
C ILE A 413 4.34 8.96 -19.85
N LEU A 414 4.24 7.63 -19.65
CA LEU A 414 4.60 6.98 -18.40
C LEU A 414 6.07 6.57 -18.42
N VAL A 415 6.81 6.93 -17.37
CA VAL A 415 8.26 6.67 -17.26
C VAL A 415 8.57 5.96 -15.96
N GLY A 416 9.40 4.93 -16.00
CA GLY A 416 9.88 4.22 -14.80
C GLY A 416 9.73 2.71 -14.88
N GLU A 417 9.07 2.10 -13.90
CA GLU A 417 8.85 0.67 -13.81
C GLU A 417 7.36 0.34 -13.81
N GLU A 418 7.01 -0.92 -14.11
CA GLU A 418 5.63 -1.42 -14.05
C GLU A 418 4.99 -1.13 -12.68
N THR A 419 3.75 -0.64 -12.68
CA THR A 419 3.00 -0.38 -11.43
C THR A 419 2.75 -1.67 -10.65
N GLY A 420 2.69 -1.57 -9.33
CA GLY A 420 2.39 -2.70 -8.45
C GLY A 420 0.92 -3.14 -8.47
N GLY A 421 0.00 -2.24 -8.76
CA GLY A 421 -1.41 -2.59 -8.95
C GLY A 421 -1.73 -2.93 -10.38
N ALA A 422 -2.72 -3.81 -10.59
CA ALA A 422 -3.09 -4.28 -11.91
C ALA A 422 -3.65 -3.18 -12.81
N ASN A 423 -3.33 -3.29 -14.11
CA ASN A 423 -3.95 -2.50 -15.16
C ASN A 423 -5.46 -2.76 -15.28
N ASP A 424 -5.88 -3.98 -14.96
CA ASP A 424 -7.25 -4.45 -15.13
C ASP A 424 -8.19 -3.98 -13.99
N GLY A 425 -7.65 -3.46 -12.90
CA GLY A 425 -8.39 -3.03 -11.72
C GLY A 425 -8.10 -3.87 -10.47
N THR A 426 -8.88 -3.70 -9.43
CA THR A 426 -8.65 -4.31 -8.11
C THR A 426 -9.97 -4.49 -7.36
N VAL A 427 -9.98 -5.34 -6.31
CA VAL A 427 -11.13 -5.54 -5.44
C VAL A 427 -10.93 -4.80 -4.12
N ALA A 428 -11.57 -3.64 -3.98
CA ALA A 428 -11.36 -2.71 -2.87
C ALA A 428 -12.65 -1.96 -2.45
N GLY A 429 -12.50 -0.70 -2.04
CA GLY A 429 -13.60 0.22 -1.73
C GLY A 429 -14.24 -0.05 -0.39
N PHE A 430 -15.17 -1.00 -0.32
CA PHE A 430 -15.76 -1.46 0.93
C PHE A 430 -15.11 -2.74 1.41
N TYR A 431 -14.98 -2.91 2.73
CA TYR A 431 -14.40 -4.11 3.33
C TYR A 431 -15.33 -4.73 4.35
N SER A 432 -15.46 -6.06 4.27
CA SER A 432 -16.01 -6.88 5.34
C SER A 432 -14.87 -7.50 6.13
N TYR A 433 -14.84 -7.26 7.44
CA TYR A 433 -13.78 -7.79 8.32
C TYR A 433 -14.30 -9.08 8.98
N GLN A 434 -13.91 -10.21 8.43
CA GLN A 434 -14.27 -11.52 8.94
C GLN A 434 -13.26 -11.93 10.01
N LYS A 435 -13.76 -12.37 11.18
CA LYS A 435 -12.92 -12.90 12.25
C LYS A 435 -13.02 -14.40 12.25
N LEU A 436 -11.90 -15.09 12.04
CA LEU A 436 -11.85 -16.55 12.05
C LEU A 436 -12.31 -17.10 13.41
N PRO A 437 -13.13 -18.17 13.43
CA PRO A 437 -13.82 -18.59 14.65
C PRO A 437 -12.90 -19.08 15.77
N ASN A 438 -11.76 -19.68 15.45
CA ASN A 438 -10.85 -20.27 16.44
C ASN A 438 -9.60 -19.40 16.66
N SER A 439 -8.82 -19.12 15.64
CA SER A 439 -7.60 -18.30 15.73
C SER A 439 -7.84 -16.83 16.02
N LYS A 440 -9.07 -16.36 15.79
CA LYS A 440 -9.47 -14.93 15.92
C LYS A 440 -8.68 -13.99 15.00
N ILE A 441 -8.02 -14.52 13.97
CA ILE A 441 -7.36 -13.73 12.93
C ILE A 441 -8.43 -12.99 12.11
N ASN A 442 -8.15 -11.74 11.74
CA ASN A 442 -9.07 -10.98 10.90
C ASN A 442 -8.68 -11.13 9.42
N LEU A 443 -9.68 -11.43 8.59
CA LEU A 443 -9.63 -11.47 7.15
C LEU A 443 -10.47 -10.33 6.58
N PRO A 444 -9.86 -9.20 6.20
CA PRO A 444 -10.55 -8.15 5.45
C PRO A 444 -10.80 -8.63 4.02
N ILE A 445 -12.04 -8.59 3.57
CA ILE A 445 -12.43 -8.96 2.20
C ILE A 445 -12.97 -7.72 1.51
N GLY A 446 -12.38 -7.32 0.39
CA GLY A 446 -12.89 -6.27 -0.49
C GLY A 446 -14.23 -6.70 -1.11
N LEU A 447 -15.17 -5.77 -1.24
CA LEU A 447 -16.52 -6.05 -1.69
C LEU A 447 -16.87 -5.44 -3.04
N LEU A 448 -16.03 -4.52 -3.55
CA LEU A 448 -16.21 -3.83 -4.83
C LEU A 448 -15.10 -4.19 -5.81
N LEU A 449 -15.48 -4.62 -7.01
CA LEU A 449 -14.57 -4.62 -8.15
C LEU A 449 -14.52 -3.21 -8.73
N VAL A 450 -13.34 -2.59 -8.71
CA VAL A 450 -13.07 -1.26 -9.24
C VAL A 450 -12.10 -1.38 -10.41
N GLN A 451 -12.54 -0.98 -11.60
CA GLN A 451 -11.78 -1.09 -12.83
C GLN A 451 -11.67 0.27 -13.52
N PRO A 452 -10.52 0.67 -14.06
CA PRO A 452 -10.44 1.87 -14.90
C PRO A 452 -11.35 1.73 -16.12
N ASN A 453 -11.89 2.84 -16.60
CA ASN A 453 -12.71 2.86 -17.81
C ASN A 453 -11.83 2.87 -19.06
N ILE A 454 -11.29 1.71 -19.37
CA ILE A 454 -10.45 1.43 -20.55
C ILE A 454 -10.91 0.11 -21.18
N ASP A 455 -10.51 -0.13 -22.44
CA ASP A 455 -10.68 -1.43 -23.06
C ASP A 455 -9.53 -2.33 -22.64
N PHE A 456 -9.86 -3.42 -21.95
CA PHE A 456 -8.86 -4.30 -21.38
C PHE A 456 -8.25 -5.23 -22.41
N LEU A 457 -6.94 -5.37 -22.34
CA LEU A 457 -6.22 -6.46 -22.98
C LEU A 457 -6.15 -7.72 -22.09
N ASN A 458 -6.71 -7.68 -20.87
CA ASN A 458 -6.64 -8.75 -19.88
C ASN A 458 -5.20 -9.21 -19.63
N THR A 459 -4.31 -8.25 -19.41
CA THR A 459 -2.88 -8.50 -19.26
C THR A 459 -2.54 -9.20 -17.95
N LYS A 460 -3.43 -9.13 -16.96
CA LYS A 460 -3.30 -9.71 -15.63
C LYS A 460 -2.00 -9.27 -14.92
N ARG A 461 -1.53 -8.07 -15.23
CA ARG A 461 -0.31 -7.47 -14.69
C ARG A 461 -0.49 -5.96 -14.47
N GLY A 462 0.55 -5.26 -13.98
CA GLY A 462 0.54 -3.82 -13.78
C GLY A 462 0.51 -2.99 -15.06
N VAL A 463 0.46 -1.68 -14.90
CA VAL A 463 0.59 -0.72 -16.00
C VAL A 463 2.06 -0.65 -16.37
N VAL A 464 2.40 -1.12 -17.56
CA VAL A 464 3.77 -1.06 -18.10
C VAL A 464 4.04 0.39 -18.54
N PRO A 465 5.16 1.03 -18.15
CA PRO A 465 5.48 2.38 -18.62
C PRO A 465 5.77 2.41 -20.13
N ASP A 466 5.71 3.60 -20.73
CA ASP A 466 6.10 3.80 -22.13
C ASP A 466 7.62 3.82 -22.27
N VAL A 467 8.32 4.30 -21.22
CA VAL A 467 9.77 4.33 -21.11
C VAL A 467 10.20 3.59 -19.86
N VAL A 468 10.81 2.43 -20.04
CA VAL A 468 11.27 1.57 -18.93
C VAL A 468 12.64 2.02 -18.45
N ILE A 469 12.72 2.54 -17.25
CA ILE A 469 13.96 2.95 -16.58
C ILE A 469 13.91 2.45 -15.14
N PRO A 470 14.48 1.27 -14.84
CA PRO A 470 14.54 0.77 -13.46
C PRO A 470 15.53 1.58 -12.63
N GLU A 471 15.16 1.82 -11.37
CA GLU A 471 16.07 2.45 -10.40
C GLU A 471 17.05 1.41 -9.85
N SER A 472 18.34 1.66 -9.98
CA SER A 472 19.37 0.79 -9.44
C SER A 472 19.68 1.10 -7.96
N MET A 473 20.24 0.12 -7.25
CA MET A 473 20.77 0.35 -5.90
C MET A 473 21.80 1.50 -5.87
N GLN A 474 22.64 1.61 -6.89
CA GLN A 474 23.66 2.65 -6.97
C GLN A 474 23.05 4.04 -7.19
N ASP A 475 21.92 4.13 -7.93
CA ASP A 475 21.19 5.38 -8.07
C ASP A 475 20.63 5.86 -6.72
N ILE A 476 20.06 4.93 -5.93
CA ILE A 476 19.53 5.23 -4.59
C ILE A 476 20.65 5.72 -3.67
N ILE A 477 21.78 5.01 -3.62
CA ILE A 477 22.96 5.37 -2.79
C ILE A 477 23.49 6.75 -3.19
N ASN A 478 23.58 7.01 -4.50
CA ASN A 478 24.11 8.28 -5.03
C ASN A 478 23.03 9.38 -5.07
N LYS A 479 21.81 9.12 -4.62
CA LYS A 479 20.66 10.05 -4.66
C LYS A 479 20.41 10.60 -6.07
N LYS A 480 20.59 9.76 -7.09
CA LYS A 480 20.27 10.05 -8.48
C LYS A 480 18.85 9.62 -8.81
N ASP A 481 18.20 10.36 -9.68
CA ASP A 481 16.86 10.03 -10.19
C ASP A 481 16.92 9.88 -11.72
N PRO A 482 17.32 8.70 -12.24
CA PRO A 482 17.52 8.50 -13.68
C PRO A 482 16.24 8.70 -14.49
N GLN A 483 15.09 8.43 -13.89
CA GLN A 483 13.78 8.59 -14.52
C GLN A 483 13.44 10.08 -14.71
N LEU A 484 13.65 10.89 -13.69
CA LEU A 484 13.44 12.33 -13.75
C LEU A 484 14.50 13.01 -14.66
N GLU A 485 15.74 12.55 -14.63
CA GLU A 485 16.82 13.05 -15.49
C GLU A 485 16.50 12.78 -16.97
N TRP A 486 15.98 11.60 -17.30
CA TRP A 486 15.52 11.29 -18.65
C TRP A 486 14.42 12.26 -19.12
N ILE A 487 13.39 12.50 -18.30
CA ILE A 487 12.31 13.43 -18.66
C ILE A 487 12.87 14.84 -18.89
N LYS A 488 13.77 15.32 -18.03
CA LYS A 488 14.42 16.64 -18.22
C LYS A 488 15.20 16.73 -19.54
N SER A 489 15.90 15.65 -19.90
CA SER A 489 16.63 15.58 -21.16
C SER A 489 15.68 15.64 -22.38
N GLU A 490 14.58 14.93 -22.34
CA GLU A 490 13.57 14.99 -23.42
C GLU A 490 12.94 16.39 -23.55
N ILE A 491 12.62 17.02 -22.42
CA ILE A 491 12.10 18.41 -22.42
C ILE A 491 13.15 19.39 -22.99
N ALA A 492 14.43 19.22 -22.65
CA ALA A 492 15.51 20.06 -23.18
C ALA A 492 15.63 19.95 -24.70
N LYS A 493 15.63 18.72 -25.24
CA LYS A 493 15.66 18.46 -26.68
C LYS A 493 14.48 19.13 -27.40
N GLU A 494 13.26 19.04 -26.85
CA GLU A 494 12.09 19.70 -27.43
C GLU A 494 12.18 21.23 -27.41
N LYS A 495 12.76 21.80 -26.35
CA LYS A 495 12.99 23.27 -26.26
C LYS A 495 14.01 23.75 -27.30
N GLU A 496 15.01 22.94 -27.62
CA GLU A 496 16.02 23.26 -28.64
C GLU A 496 15.42 23.24 -30.07
N ILE A 497 14.53 22.29 -30.35
CA ILE A 497 13.87 22.19 -31.68
C ILE A 497 12.89 23.35 -31.94
N ILE A 498 12.32 23.93 -30.89
CA ILE A 498 11.34 25.04 -30.97
C ILE A 498 12.02 26.41 -31.06
N ARG A 499 13.30 26.51 -30.74
CA ARG A 499 14.13 27.71 -30.91
C ARG A 499 14.68 27.82 -32.32
#